data_6e81cd537ed193081200660e29a08e63
#
_entry.id   6e81cd537ed193081200660e29a08e63
#
_cell.length_a   1.000
_cell.length_b   1.000
_cell.length_c   1.000
_cell.angle_alpha   90.00
_cell.angle_beta   90.00
_cell.angle_gamma   90.00
#
_symmetry.space_group_name_H-M   'P 1'
#
loop_
_entity.id
_entity.type
_entity.pdbx_description
1 polymer ?
#
loop_
_entity_poly.entity_id
_entity_poly.type
_entity_poly.pdbx_seq_one_letter_code
_entity_poly.pdbx_strand_id
1 'polypeptide(L)'
;MTARASGTSGGAVSGIGVDAVDVGRFRALLERRPGVVDRLFTTSEYAYAAVSHDPAPRLAARFAAKEAVLKALGVGIGAADFRDVEVKRDENGAPLLELAGRAAALAAERGVARWHVSLTHTDTVAVASVVAERHR
;
A
#
# COMPACT_ATOMS: atom_id res chain seq x y z
N MET A 1 -0.37 22.03 20.66
CA MET A 1 -0.04 21.52 20.73
C MET A 1 0.47 21.35 20.73
N THR A 2 0.61 21.26 20.91
CA THR A 2 1.23 20.83 21.00
C THR A 2 1.93 20.32 21.04
N ALA A 3 2.09 20.25 21.32
CA ALA A 3 2.79 19.64 21.36
C ALA A 3 3.30 19.15 21.54
N ARG A 4 3.28 19.05 21.76
CA ARG A 4 3.81 18.54 21.98
C ARG A 4 4.65 18.29 21.93
N ALA A 5 4.85 18.34 22.04
CA ALA A 5 5.64 18.12 21.98
C ALA A 5 6.41 17.80 22.12
N SER A 6 6.25 17.84 22.13
CA SER A 6 7.21 17.63 22.44
C SER A 6 8.32 17.05 22.38
N GLY A 7 9.15 17.32 22.17
CA GLY A 7 10.48 16.76 22.16
C GLY A 7 10.61 15.31 22.49
N THR A 8 9.65 14.57 22.18
CA THR A 8 9.68 13.16 22.47
C THR A 8 10.73 12.45 21.66
N SER A 9 11.14 11.27 22.11
CA SER A 9 12.10 10.46 21.42
C SER A 9 11.53 9.69 20.22
N GLY A 10 10.23 9.62 20.08
CA GLY A 10 9.62 8.87 18.99
C GLY A 10 9.64 9.59 17.66
N GLY A 11 9.21 8.93 16.62
CA GLY A 11 8.92 9.54 15.34
C GLY A 11 7.63 10.33 15.38
N ALA A 12 7.32 11.00 14.30
CA ALA A 12 6.08 11.72 14.15
C ALA A 12 5.34 11.20 12.92
N VAL A 13 4.03 11.13 13.00
CA VAL A 13 3.21 10.79 11.84
C VAL A 13 3.32 11.91 10.82
N SER A 14 3.73 11.58 9.61
CA SER A 14 3.83 12.54 8.52
C SER A 14 2.69 12.40 7.51
N GLY A 15 1.99 11.28 7.51
CA GLY A 15 0.87 11.09 6.62
C GLY A 15 0.11 9.82 6.93
N ILE A 16 -1.16 9.84 6.60
CA ILE A 16 -2.01 8.66 6.72
C ILE A 16 -2.76 8.48 5.41
N GLY A 17 -3.06 7.24 5.08
CA GLY A 17 -3.84 6.91 3.91
C GLY A 17 -4.73 5.73 4.19
N VAL A 18 -5.92 5.78 3.64
CA VAL A 18 -6.87 4.68 3.71
C VAL A 18 -7.51 4.55 2.34
N ASP A 19 -7.72 3.32 1.92
CA ASP A 19 -8.39 3.07 0.67
C ASP A 19 -9.24 1.82 0.78
N ALA A 20 -10.38 1.82 0.08
CA ALA A 20 -11.29 0.69 0.01
C ALA A 20 -11.54 0.35 -1.45
N VAL A 21 -11.47 -0.93 -1.78
CA VAL A 21 -11.62 -1.43 -3.14
C VAL A 21 -12.74 -2.46 -3.14
N ASP A 22 -13.69 -2.27 -4.05
CA ASP A 22 -14.75 -3.25 -4.29
C ASP A 22 -14.15 -4.47 -4.97
N VAL A 23 -14.21 -5.62 -4.31
CA VAL A 23 -13.57 -6.85 -4.80
C VAL A 23 -14.21 -7.32 -6.12
N GLY A 24 -15.54 -7.22 -6.23
CA GLY A 24 -16.23 -7.63 -7.45
C GLY A 24 -15.83 -6.79 -8.66
N ARG A 25 -15.76 -5.48 -8.48
CA ARG A 25 -15.31 -4.58 -9.54
C ARG A 25 -13.86 -4.85 -9.93
N PHE A 26 -13.01 -5.11 -8.95
CA PHE A 26 -11.61 -5.37 -9.21
C PHE A 26 -11.44 -6.69 -9.95
N ARG A 27 -12.19 -7.72 -9.55
CA ARG A 27 -12.21 -9.00 -10.27
C ARG A 27 -12.63 -8.81 -11.72
N ALA A 28 -13.67 -8.03 -11.96
CA ALA A 28 -14.15 -7.75 -13.31
C ALA A 28 -13.07 -7.01 -14.13
N LEU A 29 -12.35 -6.08 -13.52
CA LEU A 29 -11.26 -5.39 -14.18
C LEU A 29 -10.15 -6.36 -14.59
N LEU A 30 -9.76 -7.27 -13.71
CA LEU A 30 -8.73 -8.27 -13.99
C LEU A 30 -9.14 -9.20 -15.14
N GLU A 31 -10.41 -9.57 -15.18
CA GLU A 31 -10.94 -10.43 -16.25
C GLU A 31 -10.98 -9.69 -17.58
N ARG A 32 -11.41 -8.44 -17.56
CA ARG A 32 -11.56 -7.63 -18.76
C ARG A 32 -10.21 -7.17 -19.32
N ARG A 33 -9.24 -6.92 -18.44
CA ARG A 33 -7.92 -6.40 -18.82
C ARG A 33 -6.82 -7.17 -18.10
N PRO A 34 -6.55 -8.41 -18.52
CA PRO A 34 -5.55 -9.23 -17.80
C PRO A 34 -4.16 -8.60 -17.73
N GLY A 35 -3.79 -7.79 -18.72
CA GLY A 35 -2.50 -7.10 -18.71
C GLY A 35 -2.33 -6.09 -17.61
N VAL A 36 -3.41 -5.68 -16.93
CA VAL A 36 -3.32 -4.71 -15.85
C VAL A 36 -2.59 -5.29 -14.63
N VAL A 37 -2.61 -6.60 -14.47
CA VAL A 37 -1.89 -7.27 -13.38
C VAL A 37 -0.41 -6.90 -13.40
N ASP A 38 0.22 -6.95 -14.59
CA ASP A 38 1.64 -6.66 -14.73
C ASP A 38 1.97 -5.20 -14.46
N ARG A 39 1.01 -4.31 -14.64
CA ARG A 39 1.20 -2.88 -14.37
C ARG A 39 1.03 -2.54 -12.89
N LEU A 40 0.19 -3.28 -12.20
CA LEU A 40 -0.17 -2.94 -10.83
C LEU A 40 0.67 -3.70 -9.80
N PHE A 41 1.12 -4.90 -10.13
CA PHE A 41 1.72 -5.80 -9.15
C PHE A 41 3.08 -6.30 -9.59
N THR A 42 3.94 -6.52 -8.59
CA THR A 42 5.20 -7.20 -8.82
C THR A 42 4.94 -8.70 -9.00
N THR A 43 5.95 -9.38 -9.53
CA THR A 43 5.86 -10.83 -9.70
C THR A 43 5.59 -11.54 -8.38
N SER A 44 6.23 -11.11 -7.30
CA SER A 44 6.04 -11.77 -6.01
C SER A 44 4.67 -11.48 -5.40
N GLU A 45 4.11 -10.30 -5.62
CA GLU A 45 2.75 -9.99 -5.18
C GLU A 45 1.74 -10.89 -5.88
N TYR A 46 1.88 -11.03 -7.18
CA TYR A 46 0.98 -11.89 -7.95
C TYR A 46 1.13 -13.35 -7.56
N ALA A 47 2.37 -13.82 -7.40
CA ALA A 47 2.62 -15.21 -7.02
C ALA A 47 1.96 -15.55 -5.69
N TYR A 48 2.04 -14.64 -4.72
CA TYR A 48 1.37 -14.84 -3.43
C TYR A 48 -0.14 -14.93 -3.60
N ALA A 49 -0.73 -14.03 -4.36
CA ALA A 49 -2.18 -14.00 -4.54
C ALA A 49 -2.67 -15.23 -5.33
N ALA A 50 -1.89 -15.67 -6.30
CA ALA A 50 -2.26 -16.79 -7.18
C ALA A 50 -2.33 -18.13 -6.47
N VAL A 51 -1.72 -18.28 -5.30
CA VAL A 51 -1.86 -19.48 -4.48
C VAL A 51 -3.30 -19.66 -4.00
N SER A 52 -4.04 -18.56 -3.85
CA SER A 52 -5.43 -18.61 -3.45
C SER A 52 -6.32 -19.09 -4.60
N HIS A 53 -7.37 -19.83 -4.27
CA HIS A 53 -8.38 -20.24 -5.24
C HIS A 53 -8.97 -19.04 -5.99
N ASP A 54 -9.19 -17.94 -5.28
CA ASP A 54 -9.67 -16.69 -5.87
C ASP A 54 -8.66 -15.60 -5.50
N PRO A 55 -7.79 -15.18 -6.42
CA PRO A 55 -6.76 -14.20 -6.11
C PRO A 55 -7.29 -12.77 -5.97
N ALA A 56 -8.50 -12.47 -6.45
CA ALA A 56 -9.00 -11.10 -6.49
C ALA A 56 -9.02 -10.38 -5.13
N PRO A 57 -9.49 -10.99 -4.02
CA PRO A 57 -9.46 -10.30 -2.74
C PRO A 57 -8.05 -9.92 -2.27
N ARG A 58 -7.08 -10.80 -2.47
CA ARG A 58 -5.68 -10.52 -2.09
C ARG A 58 -5.08 -9.42 -2.94
N LEU A 59 -5.35 -9.46 -4.25
CA LEU A 59 -4.87 -8.41 -5.15
C LEU A 59 -5.55 -7.08 -4.89
N ALA A 60 -6.85 -7.10 -4.61
CA ALA A 60 -7.60 -5.88 -4.28
C ALA A 60 -7.04 -5.22 -3.01
N ALA A 61 -6.71 -6.02 -1.98
CA ALA A 61 -6.14 -5.49 -0.76
C ALA A 61 -4.77 -4.86 -1.00
N ARG A 62 -3.96 -5.47 -1.85
CA ARG A 62 -2.65 -4.93 -2.21
C ARG A 62 -2.77 -3.66 -3.03
N PHE A 63 -3.72 -3.63 -3.95
CA PHE A 63 -4.00 -2.43 -4.72
C PHE A 63 -4.44 -1.28 -3.80
N ALA A 64 -5.32 -1.57 -2.85
CA ALA A 64 -5.74 -0.59 -1.84
C ALA A 64 -4.54 -0.05 -1.06
N ALA A 65 -3.59 -0.91 -0.68
CA ALA A 65 -2.40 -0.49 0.03
C ALA A 65 -1.55 0.46 -0.80
N LYS A 66 -1.39 0.20 -2.10
CA LYS A 66 -0.61 1.06 -2.99
C LYS A 66 -1.24 2.45 -3.09
N GLU A 67 -2.56 2.50 -3.25
CA GLU A 67 -3.26 3.78 -3.28
C GLU A 67 -3.19 4.49 -1.93
N ALA A 68 -3.30 3.76 -0.84
CA ALA A 68 -3.19 4.34 0.50
C ALA A 68 -1.82 4.96 0.74
N VAL A 69 -0.75 4.35 0.21
CA VAL A 69 0.61 4.95 0.28
C VAL A 69 0.66 6.28 -0.45
N LEU A 70 0.08 6.36 -1.64
CA LEU A 70 0.05 7.63 -2.39
C LEU A 70 -0.72 8.69 -1.62
N LYS A 71 -1.83 8.32 -1.01
CA LYS A 71 -2.60 9.24 -0.17
C LYS A 71 -1.78 9.71 1.04
N ALA A 72 -1.07 8.81 1.69
CA ALA A 72 -0.22 9.17 2.82
C ALA A 72 0.91 10.12 2.41
N LEU A 73 1.39 10.00 1.18
CA LEU A 73 2.39 10.91 0.62
C LEU A 73 1.77 12.22 0.11
N GLY A 74 0.45 12.31 0.07
CA GLY A 74 -0.22 13.51 -0.41
C GLY A 74 -0.15 13.69 -1.92
N VAL A 75 0.00 12.61 -2.67
CA VAL A 75 0.09 12.65 -4.13
C VAL A 75 -1.03 11.82 -4.75
N GLY A 76 -1.29 12.07 -6.02
CA GLY A 76 -2.33 11.35 -6.75
C GLY A 76 -1.81 10.17 -7.54
N ILE A 77 -2.73 9.46 -8.16
CA ILE A 77 -2.41 8.37 -9.09
C ILE A 77 -1.59 8.97 -10.24
N GLY A 78 -0.54 8.24 -10.63
CA GLY A 78 0.36 8.70 -11.67
C GLY A 78 1.63 9.35 -11.15
N ALA A 79 1.68 9.70 -9.86
CA ALA A 79 2.87 10.29 -9.26
C ALA A 79 4.01 9.26 -9.15
N ALA A 80 3.68 7.98 -9.07
CA ALA A 80 4.66 6.89 -9.03
C ALA A 80 4.03 5.65 -9.66
N ASP A 81 4.88 4.73 -10.08
CA ASP A 81 4.44 3.44 -10.60
C ASP A 81 3.91 2.59 -9.42
N PHE A 82 2.78 1.94 -9.61
CA PHE A 82 2.21 1.07 -8.57
C PHE A 82 3.15 -0.05 -8.18
N ARG A 83 3.98 -0.54 -9.09
CA ARG A 83 4.95 -1.60 -8.79
C ARG A 83 6.10 -1.11 -7.92
N ASP A 84 6.27 0.19 -7.80
CA ASP A 84 7.26 0.79 -6.91
C ASP A 84 6.82 0.75 -5.45
N VAL A 85 5.58 0.40 -5.19
CA VAL A 85 5.05 0.19 -3.84
C VAL A 85 4.70 -1.29 -3.72
N GLU A 86 5.57 -2.05 -3.10
CA GLU A 86 5.37 -3.49 -2.99
C GLU A 86 4.89 -3.87 -1.59
N VAL A 87 3.86 -4.71 -1.53
CA VAL A 87 3.41 -5.31 -0.29
C VAL A 87 4.06 -6.67 -0.15
N LYS A 88 4.93 -6.78 0.84
CA LYS A 88 5.59 -8.04 1.21
C LYS A 88 4.97 -8.57 2.48
N ARG A 89 5.45 -9.71 2.93
CA ARG A 89 5.04 -10.28 4.19
C ARG A 89 6.28 -10.64 4.98
N ASP A 90 6.23 -10.39 6.28
CA ASP A 90 7.32 -10.81 7.16
C ASP A 90 7.21 -12.32 7.45
N GLU A 91 8.13 -12.83 8.23
CA GLU A 91 8.17 -14.24 8.58
C GLU A 91 6.94 -14.71 9.36
N ASN A 92 6.23 -13.79 9.99
CA ASN A 92 5.00 -14.07 10.73
C ASN A 92 3.75 -13.87 9.86
N GLY A 93 3.92 -13.50 8.60
CA GLY A 93 2.81 -13.27 7.68
C GLY A 93 2.20 -11.89 7.73
N ALA A 94 2.75 -10.98 8.53
CA ALA A 94 2.26 -9.60 8.58
C ALA A 94 2.69 -8.82 7.33
N PRO A 95 1.84 -7.92 6.83
CA PRO A 95 2.22 -7.14 5.66
C PRO A 95 3.30 -6.11 5.98
N LEU A 96 4.18 -5.91 5.00
CA LEU A 96 5.23 -4.90 5.04
C LEU A 96 5.20 -4.14 3.72
N LEU A 97 5.56 -2.87 3.77
CA LEU A 97 5.71 -2.06 2.56
C LEU A 97 7.17 -1.89 2.22
N GLU A 98 7.49 -2.07 0.95
CA GLU A 98 8.82 -1.80 0.42
C GLU A 98 8.67 -0.90 -0.79
N LEU A 99 9.28 0.27 -0.72
CA LEU A 99 9.19 1.25 -1.79
C LEU A 99 10.47 1.28 -2.59
N ALA A 100 10.33 1.50 -3.90
CA ALA A 100 11.44 1.61 -4.83
C ALA A 100 11.17 2.78 -5.77
N GLY A 101 12.11 3.08 -6.64
CA GLY A 101 11.95 4.04 -7.72
C GLY A 101 11.38 5.38 -7.29
N ARG A 102 10.43 5.87 -8.05
CA ARG A 102 9.82 7.18 -7.78
C ARG A 102 9.09 7.24 -6.45
N ALA A 103 8.45 6.15 -6.06
CA ALA A 103 7.76 6.10 -4.76
C ALA A 103 8.75 6.28 -3.61
N ALA A 104 9.90 5.62 -3.68
CA ALA A 104 10.94 5.77 -2.66
C ALA A 104 11.49 7.20 -2.64
N ALA A 105 11.67 7.82 -3.80
CA ALA A 105 12.14 9.20 -3.89
C ALA A 105 11.14 10.17 -3.25
N LEU A 106 9.86 9.99 -3.52
CA LEU A 106 8.81 10.82 -2.91
C LEU A 106 8.80 10.68 -1.40
N ALA A 107 8.93 9.45 -0.91
CA ALA A 107 8.97 9.19 0.53
C ALA A 107 10.18 9.89 1.17
N ALA A 108 11.34 9.80 0.52
CA ALA A 108 12.56 10.45 1.01
C ALA A 108 12.40 11.97 1.05
N GLU A 109 11.82 12.56 0.01
CA GLU A 109 11.56 14.01 -0.03
C GLU A 109 10.69 14.47 1.13
N ARG A 110 9.79 13.62 1.59
CA ARG A 110 8.89 13.92 2.70
C ARG A 110 9.41 13.46 4.05
N GLY A 111 10.64 12.95 4.07
CA GLY A 111 11.28 12.54 5.32
C GLY A 111 10.68 11.30 5.95
N VAL A 112 10.00 10.47 5.17
CA VAL A 112 9.40 9.24 5.71
C VAL A 112 10.50 8.25 6.06
N ALA A 113 10.53 7.82 7.31
CA ALA A 113 11.50 6.85 7.81
C ALA A 113 10.92 5.46 7.94
N ARG A 114 9.63 5.36 8.15
CA ARG A 114 8.99 4.09 8.45
C ARG A 114 7.56 4.08 7.96
N TRP A 115 7.13 2.91 7.49
CA TRP A 115 5.76 2.68 7.05
C TRP A 115 5.09 1.66 7.94
N HIS A 116 3.81 1.86 8.19
CA HIS A 116 2.96 0.87 8.86
C HIS A 116 1.76 0.60 7.95
N VAL A 117 1.37 -0.64 7.81
CA VAL A 117 0.26 -1.02 6.94
C VAL A 117 -0.60 -2.07 7.61
N SER A 118 -1.90 -1.93 7.42
CA SER A 118 -2.86 -2.93 7.85
C SER A 118 -3.80 -3.21 6.68
N LEU A 119 -4.06 -4.48 6.42
CA LEU A 119 -4.93 -4.92 5.34
C LEU A 119 -6.05 -5.77 5.91
N THR A 120 -7.25 -5.60 5.36
CA THR A 120 -8.35 -6.50 5.67
C THR A 120 -9.24 -6.63 4.44
N HIS A 121 -9.97 -7.72 4.35
CA HIS A 121 -10.97 -7.86 3.30
C HIS A 121 -12.11 -8.77 3.74
N THR A 122 -13.24 -8.54 3.14
CA THR A 122 -14.39 -9.44 3.14
C THR A 122 -14.55 -10.01 1.73
N ASP A 123 -15.64 -10.69 1.48
CA ASP A 123 -15.92 -11.17 0.12
C ASP A 123 -16.16 -10.03 -0.86
N THR A 124 -16.55 -8.86 -0.37
CA THR A 124 -17.00 -7.76 -1.22
C THR A 124 -16.11 -6.52 -1.17
N VAL A 125 -15.32 -6.35 -0.12
CA VAL A 125 -14.50 -5.15 0.01
C VAL A 125 -13.13 -5.48 0.59
N ALA A 126 -12.09 -4.83 0.06
CA ALA A 126 -10.74 -4.87 0.59
C ALA A 126 -10.38 -3.47 1.07
N VAL A 127 -9.74 -3.38 2.23
CA VAL A 127 -9.37 -2.09 2.83
C VAL A 127 -7.90 -2.13 3.24
N ALA A 128 -7.20 -1.04 3.00
CA ALA A 128 -5.84 -0.84 3.48
C ALA A 128 -5.76 0.46 4.26
N SER A 129 -5.02 0.42 5.35
CA SER A 129 -4.71 1.60 6.16
C SER A 129 -3.20 1.71 6.26
N VAL A 130 -2.68 2.91 6.00
CA VAL A 130 -1.24 3.16 5.95
C VAL A 130 -0.90 4.36 6.80
N VAL A 131 0.18 4.26 7.54
CA VAL A 131 0.74 5.37 8.30
C VAL A 131 2.19 5.56 7.86
N ALA A 132 2.53 6.79 7.49
CA ALA A 132 3.90 7.19 7.20
C ALA A 132 4.44 7.92 8.42
N GLU A 133 5.60 7.48 8.90
CA GLU A 133 6.24 8.04 10.08
C GLU A 133 7.60 8.59 9.69
N ARG A 134 7.91 9.78 10.14
CA ARG A 134 9.20 10.40 9.84
C ARG A 134 10.08 10.42 11.09
N HIS A 135 11.36 10.61 10.88
CA HIS A 135 12.29 10.90 11.97
C HIS A 135 11.94 12.23 12.61
N ARG A 136 12.25 12.34 13.85
CA ARG A 136 12.11 13.61 14.56
C ARG A 136 13.14 14.59 14.07
#